data_604193a4fd1df60d0627c098b2cdbf60
#
_entry.id   604193a4fd1df60d0627c098b2cdbf60
#
_cell.length_a   1.000
_cell.length_b   1.000
_cell.length_c   1.000
_cell.angle_alpha   90.00
_cell.angle_beta   90.00
_cell.angle_gamma   90.00
#
_symmetry.space_group_name_H-M   'P 1'
#
loop_
_entity.id
_entity.type
_entity.pdbx_description
1 polymer ?
#
loop_
_entity_poly.entity_id
_entity_poly.type
_entity_poly.pdbx_seq_one_letter_code
_entity_poly.pdbx_strand_id
1 'polypeptide(L)'
;KWKEAIPAIFIFFFLDLFDTVGTLVGVGNAAGLMKEGKLPRAGGAFLADAISTCIGAVCGTSTVTSYVESAAGVASGARTGFAALIAGICFILTIPLVPFLSVLGYDVGPQYYEQMGMQGTHISMYPSASPALIIIGFFMMGSVRRILWDDISEGLPAFLTIVFMAFGYGITEGISIGCVSYVIVKCIFRKYRDVNVWMYLVAFAFIVRYIFFK
;
A
#
# COMPACT_ATOMS: atom_id res chain seq x y z
N LYS A 1 21.29 -4.13 -19.29
CA LYS A 1 21.20 -3.88 -17.83
C LYS A 1 20.49 -2.55 -17.50
N TRP A 2 20.91 -1.39 -18.07
CA TRP A 2 20.24 -0.10 -17.79
C TRP A 2 18.82 -0.01 -18.37
N LYS A 3 18.56 -0.63 -19.51
CA LYS A 3 17.23 -0.67 -20.14
C LYS A 3 16.21 -1.45 -19.34
N GLU A 4 16.65 -2.39 -18.51
CA GLU A 4 15.81 -3.19 -17.62
C GLU A 4 15.66 -2.54 -16.24
N ALA A 5 16.68 -1.79 -15.81
CA ALA A 5 16.67 -1.12 -14.51
C ALA A 5 15.70 0.08 -14.45
N ILE A 6 15.62 0.88 -15.51
CA ILE A 6 14.74 2.07 -15.54
C ILE A 6 13.27 1.71 -15.32
N PRO A 7 12.68 0.71 -16.00
CA PRO A 7 11.32 0.30 -15.74
C PRO A 7 11.10 -0.25 -14.33
N ALA A 8 12.06 -1.00 -13.80
CA ALA A 8 11.98 -1.52 -12.45
C ALA A 8 11.97 -0.38 -11.42
N ILE A 9 12.88 0.59 -11.54
CA ILE A 9 12.92 1.79 -10.68
C ILE A 9 11.58 2.54 -10.74
N PHE A 10 11.02 2.70 -11.94
CA PHE A 10 9.74 3.38 -12.13
C PHE A 10 8.60 2.63 -11.43
N ILE A 11 8.52 1.31 -11.58
CA ILE A 11 7.50 0.48 -10.95
C ILE A 11 7.60 0.57 -9.42
N PHE A 12 8.81 0.40 -8.88
CA PHE A 12 9.04 0.48 -7.43
C PHE A 12 8.73 1.87 -6.87
N PHE A 13 9.10 2.93 -7.58
CA PHE A 13 8.77 4.30 -7.19
C PHE A 13 7.25 4.53 -7.10
N PHE A 14 6.49 4.10 -8.12
CA PHE A 14 5.04 4.25 -8.09
C PHE A 14 4.38 3.37 -7.04
N LEU A 15 4.87 2.14 -6.84
CA LEU A 15 4.37 1.26 -5.81
C LEU A 15 4.55 1.87 -4.42
N ASP A 16 5.73 2.36 -4.12
CA ASP A 16 6.08 3.02 -2.87
C ASP A 16 5.22 4.31 -2.65
N LEU A 17 5.11 5.13 -3.69
CA LEU A 17 4.30 6.35 -3.66
C LEU A 17 2.82 6.06 -3.34
N PHE A 18 2.21 5.08 -4.02
CA PHE A 18 0.81 4.76 -3.80
C PHE A 18 0.57 4.08 -2.46
N ASP A 19 1.50 3.25 -2.01
CA ASP A 19 1.44 2.63 -0.69
C ASP A 19 1.48 3.70 0.41
N THR A 20 2.44 4.61 0.35
CA THR A 20 2.55 5.74 1.29
C THR A 20 1.31 6.63 1.26
N VAL A 21 0.82 7.02 0.07
CA VAL A 21 -0.41 7.83 -0.06
C VAL A 21 -1.61 7.10 0.56
N GLY A 22 -1.79 5.83 0.21
CA GLY A 22 -2.89 5.01 0.70
C GLY A 22 -2.87 4.88 2.22
N THR A 23 -1.71 4.59 2.78
CA THR A 23 -1.52 4.41 4.22
C THR A 23 -1.72 5.73 4.98
N LEU A 24 -1.11 6.83 4.53
CA LEU A 24 -1.26 8.13 5.17
C LEU A 24 -2.71 8.63 5.14
N VAL A 25 -3.40 8.45 4.02
CA VAL A 25 -4.84 8.81 3.91
C VAL A 25 -5.68 7.88 4.78
N GLY A 26 -5.45 6.57 4.74
CA GLY A 26 -6.18 5.58 5.51
C GLY A 26 -6.05 5.79 7.02
N VAL A 27 -4.82 5.86 7.51
CA VAL A 27 -4.52 6.10 8.93
C VAL A 27 -4.95 7.52 9.34
N GLY A 28 -4.72 8.53 8.50
CA GLY A 28 -5.17 9.90 8.74
C GLY A 28 -6.69 10.02 8.88
N ASN A 29 -7.45 9.26 8.09
CA ASN A 29 -8.90 9.15 8.22
C ASN A 29 -9.31 8.47 9.53
N ALA A 30 -8.67 7.34 9.86
CA ALA A 30 -8.94 6.60 11.11
C ALA A 30 -8.61 7.45 12.34
N ALA A 31 -7.54 8.25 12.26
CA ALA A 31 -7.12 9.18 13.31
C ALA A 31 -8.01 10.42 13.47
N GLY A 32 -8.90 10.69 12.49
CA GLY A 32 -9.68 11.93 12.44
C GLY A 32 -8.81 13.17 12.14
N LEU A 33 -7.64 12.98 11.55
CA LEU A 33 -6.70 14.06 11.22
C LEU A 33 -7.04 14.76 9.89
N MET A 34 -7.92 14.19 9.08
CA MET A 34 -8.30 14.79 7.80
C MET A 34 -9.15 16.04 7.99
N LYS A 35 -8.77 17.12 7.34
CA LYS A 35 -9.53 18.38 7.26
C LYS A 35 -9.93 18.64 5.83
N GLU A 36 -11.21 18.81 5.55
CA GLU A 36 -11.75 19.06 4.20
C GLU A 36 -11.22 18.10 3.13
N GLY A 37 -11.08 16.81 3.49
CA GLY A 37 -10.56 15.76 2.59
C GLY A 37 -9.05 15.81 2.36
N LYS A 38 -8.31 16.67 3.07
CA LYS A 38 -6.86 16.81 2.95
C LYS A 38 -6.17 16.46 4.26
N LEU A 39 -4.99 15.83 4.16
CA LEU A 39 -4.14 15.57 5.30
C LEU A 39 -3.34 16.84 5.65
N PRO A 40 -3.54 17.45 6.84
CA PRO A 40 -2.73 18.58 7.26
C PRO A 40 -1.25 18.18 7.34
N ARG A 41 -0.36 19.03 6.83
CA ARG A 41 1.09 18.78 6.80
C ARG A 41 1.49 17.52 6.02
N ALA A 42 0.75 17.15 4.99
CA ALA A 42 1.08 16.00 4.14
C ALA A 42 2.53 16.05 3.64
N GLY A 43 3.02 17.22 3.21
CA GLY A 43 4.41 17.38 2.78
C GLY A 43 5.45 16.96 3.82
N GLY A 44 5.21 17.23 5.10
CA GLY A 44 6.09 16.78 6.19
C GLY A 44 6.05 15.26 6.38
N ALA A 45 4.87 14.65 6.23
CA ALA A 45 4.71 13.20 6.32
C ALA A 45 5.43 12.48 5.16
N PHE A 46 5.24 12.95 3.92
CA PHE A 46 5.96 12.42 2.75
C PHE A 46 7.47 12.62 2.84
N LEU A 47 7.93 13.76 3.36
CA LEU A 47 9.35 14.01 3.54
C LEU A 47 9.95 13.06 4.57
N ALA A 48 9.26 12.80 5.68
CA ALA A 48 9.71 11.85 6.69
C ALA A 48 9.81 10.44 6.12
N ASP A 49 8.83 10.02 5.34
CA ASP A 49 8.78 8.73 4.67
C ASP A 49 9.95 8.58 3.66
N ALA A 50 10.17 9.57 2.80
CA ALA A 50 11.26 9.58 1.84
C ALA A 50 12.65 9.54 2.52
N ILE A 51 12.85 10.29 3.62
CA ILE A 51 14.09 10.26 4.38
C ILE A 51 14.31 8.88 5.00
N SER A 52 13.25 8.28 5.57
CA SER A 52 13.30 6.94 6.16
C SER A 52 13.65 5.87 5.12
N THR A 53 13.07 5.96 3.93
CA THR A 53 13.39 5.08 2.78
C THR A 53 14.85 5.23 2.35
N CYS A 54 15.37 6.46 2.27
CA CYS A 54 16.78 6.70 1.96
C CYS A 54 17.72 6.10 3.03
N ILE A 55 17.38 6.25 4.31
CA ILE A 55 18.15 5.66 5.42
C ILE A 55 18.09 4.14 5.34
N GLY A 56 16.90 3.56 5.10
CA GLY A 56 16.72 2.13 4.92
C GLY A 56 17.57 1.58 3.77
N ALA A 57 17.60 2.26 2.64
CA ALA A 57 18.42 1.87 1.48
C ALA A 57 19.92 1.86 1.82
N VAL A 58 20.40 2.86 2.58
CA VAL A 58 21.80 2.90 3.05
C VAL A 58 22.09 1.75 4.02
N CYS A 59 21.11 1.38 4.86
CA CYS A 59 21.21 0.24 5.77
C CYS A 59 21.07 -1.13 5.08
N GLY A 60 20.72 -1.16 3.78
CA GLY A 60 20.55 -2.38 3.01
C GLY A 60 19.19 -3.06 3.24
N THR A 61 18.19 -2.32 3.72
CA THR A 61 16.81 -2.83 3.86
C THR A 61 15.97 -2.48 2.62
N SER A 62 14.78 -3.09 2.51
CA SER A 62 13.76 -2.66 1.55
C SER A 62 13.25 -1.24 1.87
N THR A 63 12.36 -0.70 1.02
CA THR A 63 11.70 0.58 1.27
C THR A 63 11.07 0.62 2.66
N VAL A 64 11.20 1.76 3.33
CA VAL A 64 10.61 2.01 4.65
C VAL A 64 9.38 2.88 4.45
N THR A 65 8.20 2.27 4.55
CA THR A 65 6.92 2.96 4.34
C THR A 65 6.14 3.09 5.65
N SER A 66 5.15 3.95 5.62
CA SER A 66 4.20 4.10 6.74
C SER A 66 3.35 2.84 6.90
N TYR A 67 3.21 2.32 8.12
CA TYR A 67 2.50 1.08 8.43
C TYR A 67 1.01 1.29 8.57
N VAL A 68 0.21 0.45 7.87
CA VAL A 68 -1.28 0.41 8.01
C VAL A 68 -1.69 0.00 9.42
N GLU A 69 -0.89 -0.84 10.07
CA GLU A 69 -1.06 -1.33 11.43
C GLU A 69 -1.07 -0.19 12.47
N SER A 70 -0.53 0.97 12.12
CA SER A 70 -0.66 2.20 12.91
C SER A 70 -2.11 2.58 13.18
N ALA A 71 -3.07 2.12 12.34
CA ALA A 71 -4.49 2.32 12.57
C ALA A 71 -4.96 1.67 13.87
N ALA A 72 -4.39 0.53 14.29
CA ALA A 72 -4.69 -0.12 15.57
C ALA A 72 -4.23 0.74 16.76
N GLY A 73 -3.02 1.33 16.65
CA GLY A 73 -2.53 2.28 17.66
C GLY A 73 -3.43 3.52 17.78
N VAL A 74 -3.89 4.04 16.65
CA VAL A 74 -4.84 5.17 16.61
C VAL A 74 -6.19 4.79 17.23
N ALA A 75 -6.71 3.60 16.93
CA ALA A 75 -7.95 3.09 17.53
C ALA A 75 -7.81 2.93 19.05
N SER A 76 -6.61 2.60 19.53
CA SER A 76 -6.28 2.52 20.97
C SER A 76 -6.07 3.89 21.64
N GLY A 77 -6.17 4.99 20.87
CA GLY A 77 -6.07 6.35 21.40
C GLY A 77 -4.76 7.09 21.13
N ALA A 78 -3.83 6.52 20.38
CA ALA A 78 -2.60 7.21 20.00
C ALA A 78 -2.91 8.43 19.11
N ARG A 79 -2.35 9.60 19.45
CA ARG A 79 -2.59 10.87 18.74
C ARG A 79 -1.32 11.66 18.44
N THR A 80 -0.18 11.21 18.92
CA THR A 80 1.10 11.94 18.81
C THR A 80 2.20 11.04 18.28
N GLY A 81 3.25 11.65 17.71
CA GLY A 81 4.45 10.94 17.26
C GLY A 81 5.20 10.20 18.37
N PHE A 82 4.91 10.50 19.64
CA PHE A 82 5.50 9.80 20.79
C PHE A 82 5.12 8.31 20.79
N ALA A 83 3.88 7.97 20.37
CA ALA A 83 3.47 6.59 20.21
C ALA A 83 4.32 5.84 19.16
N ALA A 84 4.63 6.50 18.04
CA ALA A 84 5.48 5.93 17.01
C ALA A 84 6.93 5.73 17.51
N LEU A 85 7.45 6.65 18.32
CA LEU A 85 8.77 6.53 18.93
C LEU A 85 8.83 5.31 19.88
N ILE A 86 7.83 5.14 20.74
CA ILE A 86 7.74 3.97 21.63
C ILE A 86 7.65 2.68 20.82
N ALA A 87 6.84 2.65 19.75
CA ALA A 87 6.74 1.50 18.86
C ALA A 87 8.11 1.17 18.24
N GLY A 88 8.86 2.17 17.78
CA GLY A 88 10.21 1.98 17.26
C GLY A 88 11.17 1.38 18.30
N ILE A 89 11.12 1.86 19.54
CA ILE A 89 11.92 1.29 20.64
C ILE A 89 11.52 -0.17 20.90
N CYS A 90 10.22 -0.48 20.89
CA CYS A 90 9.74 -1.86 21.04
C CYS A 90 10.28 -2.76 19.90
N PHE A 91 10.30 -2.29 18.65
CA PHE A 91 10.89 -3.05 17.54
C PHE A 91 12.40 -3.33 17.78
N ILE A 92 13.16 -2.35 18.25
CA ILE A 92 14.58 -2.58 18.58
C ILE A 92 14.72 -3.62 19.70
N LEU A 93 13.88 -3.57 20.72
CA LEU A 93 13.88 -4.53 21.82
C LEU A 93 13.47 -5.95 21.39
N THR A 94 12.75 -6.11 20.27
CA THR A 94 12.40 -7.44 19.73
C THR A 94 13.54 -8.09 18.95
N ILE A 95 14.59 -7.36 18.56
CA ILE A 95 15.71 -7.93 17.78
C ILE A 95 16.32 -9.19 18.45
N PRO A 96 16.67 -9.18 19.74
CA PRO A 96 17.18 -10.40 20.39
C PRO A 96 16.15 -11.52 20.53
N LEU A 97 14.86 -11.21 20.36
CA LEU A 97 13.76 -12.17 20.41
C LEU A 97 13.44 -12.82 19.06
N VAL A 98 14.09 -12.38 17.97
CA VAL A 98 13.87 -12.92 16.62
C VAL A 98 13.96 -14.45 16.55
N PRO A 99 14.92 -15.14 17.22
CA PRO A 99 14.96 -16.58 17.21
C PRO A 99 13.71 -17.25 17.82
N PHE A 100 13.08 -16.61 18.81
CA PHE A 100 11.81 -17.08 19.38
C PHE A 100 10.62 -16.77 18.47
N LEU A 101 10.64 -15.63 17.77
CA LEU A 101 9.59 -15.25 16.83
C LEU A 101 9.56 -16.17 15.61
N SER A 102 10.70 -16.74 15.22
CA SER A 102 10.77 -17.73 14.13
C SER A 102 9.99 -19.02 14.42
N VAL A 103 9.76 -19.33 15.71
CA VAL A 103 8.92 -20.47 16.12
C VAL A 103 7.43 -20.21 15.85
N LEU A 104 7.02 -18.93 15.80
CA LEU A 104 5.66 -18.52 15.46
C LEU A 104 5.42 -18.52 13.94
N GLY A 105 6.51 -18.54 13.18
CA GLY A 105 6.49 -18.67 11.73
C GLY A 105 6.56 -20.14 11.34
N TYR A 106 5.85 -20.47 10.30
CA TYR A 106 5.81 -21.81 9.73
C TYR A 106 6.30 -21.72 8.29
N ASP A 107 7.41 -22.40 8.02
CA ASP A 107 7.91 -22.53 6.65
C ASP A 107 7.16 -23.68 5.98
N VAL A 108 6.40 -23.34 4.96
CA VAL A 108 5.69 -24.32 4.17
C VAL A 108 6.72 -25.04 3.31
N GLY A 109 6.95 -26.32 3.62
CA GLY A 109 8.03 -27.12 3.04
C GLY A 109 8.02 -27.15 1.50
N PRO A 110 9.18 -27.40 0.89
CA PRO A 110 9.38 -27.33 -0.57
C PRO A 110 8.38 -28.16 -1.38
N GLN A 111 7.91 -29.27 -0.83
CA GLN A 111 6.92 -30.15 -1.49
C GLN A 111 5.57 -29.49 -1.76
N TYR A 112 5.17 -28.55 -0.93
CA TYR A 112 3.91 -27.82 -1.09
C TYR A 112 4.01 -26.77 -2.22
N TYR A 113 5.19 -26.19 -2.41
CA TYR A 113 5.45 -25.22 -3.51
C TYR A 113 5.57 -25.90 -4.85
N GLU A 114 6.19 -27.08 -4.91
CA GLU A 114 6.25 -27.87 -6.14
C GLU A 114 4.85 -28.27 -6.63
N GLN A 115 3.94 -28.61 -5.71
CA GLN A 115 2.54 -28.91 -6.05
C GLN A 115 1.78 -27.70 -6.58
N MET A 116 2.14 -26.48 -6.18
CA MET A 116 1.56 -25.23 -6.71
C MET A 116 2.29 -24.68 -7.94
N GLY A 117 3.32 -25.36 -8.45
CA GLY A 117 4.10 -24.91 -9.60
C GLY A 117 5.03 -23.74 -9.32
N MET A 118 5.30 -23.42 -8.05
CA MET A 118 6.17 -22.32 -7.62
C MET A 118 7.56 -22.84 -7.26
N GLN A 119 8.40 -23.12 -8.26
CA GLN A 119 9.77 -23.57 -8.02
C GLN A 119 10.64 -22.44 -7.46
N GLY A 120 11.33 -22.69 -6.38
CA GLY A 120 12.40 -21.85 -5.84
C GLY A 120 11.96 -20.68 -4.96
N THR A 121 10.71 -20.62 -4.52
CA THR A 121 10.22 -19.56 -3.62
C THR A 121 10.02 -20.14 -2.22
N HIS A 122 10.74 -19.62 -1.22
CA HIS A 122 10.47 -19.90 0.19
C HIS A 122 9.48 -18.84 0.69
N ILE A 123 8.25 -19.23 0.99
CA ILE A 123 7.24 -18.33 1.58
C ILE A 123 7.07 -18.75 3.03
N SER A 124 7.54 -17.94 3.96
CA SER A 124 7.27 -18.13 5.37
C SER A 124 5.85 -17.65 5.67
N MET A 125 4.98 -18.55 6.08
CA MET A 125 3.64 -18.20 6.54
C MET A 125 3.67 -17.95 8.04
N TYR A 126 3.06 -16.84 8.44
CA TYR A 126 2.86 -16.48 9.84
C TYR A 126 1.37 -16.49 10.19
N PRO A 127 0.77 -17.66 10.46
CA PRO A 127 -0.66 -17.77 10.77
C PRO A 127 -1.07 -16.93 11.98
N SER A 128 -0.14 -16.70 12.90
CA SER A 128 -0.33 -15.85 14.08
C SER A 128 -0.57 -14.36 13.72
N ALA A 129 -0.10 -13.89 12.57
CA ALA A 129 -0.30 -12.51 12.10
C ALA A 129 -1.66 -12.31 11.42
N SER A 130 -2.27 -13.37 10.88
CA SER A 130 -3.52 -13.28 10.12
C SER A 130 -4.68 -12.66 10.90
N PRO A 131 -4.94 -13.00 12.18
CA PRO A 131 -6.02 -12.38 12.96
C PRO A 131 -5.79 -10.87 13.15
N ALA A 132 -4.54 -10.45 13.36
CA ALA A 132 -4.20 -9.04 13.51
C ALA A 132 -4.48 -8.27 12.22
N LEU A 133 -4.09 -8.82 11.06
CA LEU A 133 -4.34 -8.22 9.75
C LEU A 133 -5.85 -8.10 9.45
N ILE A 134 -6.65 -9.09 9.82
CA ILE A 134 -8.11 -9.05 9.68
C ILE A 134 -8.71 -7.90 10.50
N ILE A 135 -8.28 -7.76 11.76
CA ILE A 135 -8.75 -6.68 12.65
C ILE A 135 -8.34 -5.31 12.08
N ILE A 136 -7.11 -5.16 11.61
CA ILE A 136 -6.63 -3.92 11.00
C ILE A 136 -7.43 -3.61 9.74
N GLY A 137 -7.65 -4.60 8.87
CA GLY A 137 -8.51 -4.45 7.69
C GLY A 137 -9.91 -3.97 8.05
N PHE A 138 -10.49 -4.50 9.12
CA PHE A 138 -11.79 -4.05 9.64
C PHE A 138 -11.77 -2.57 10.05
N PHE A 139 -10.74 -2.10 10.76
CA PHE A 139 -10.62 -0.68 11.09
C PHE A 139 -10.49 0.23 9.87
N MET A 140 -9.88 -0.27 8.79
CA MET A 140 -9.72 0.46 7.54
C MET A 140 -10.98 0.51 6.67
N MET A 141 -11.97 -0.38 6.91
CA MET A 141 -13.25 -0.40 6.18
C MET A 141 -14.02 0.92 6.26
N GLY A 142 -13.76 1.73 7.28
CA GLY A 142 -14.34 3.06 7.39
C GLY A 142 -14.02 3.97 6.20
N SER A 143 -12.90 3.79 5.53
CA SER A 143 -12.52 4.55 4.34
C SER A 143 -13.35 4.19 3.12
N VAL A 144 -13.75 2.93 2.98
CA VAL A 144 -14.59 2.43 1.88
C VAL A 144 -15.97 3.11 1.88
N ARG A 145 -16.50 3.44 3.06
CA ARG A 145 -17.80 4.15 3.20
C ARG A 145 -17.78 5.57 2.65
N ARG A 146 -16.61 6.17 2.46
CA ARG A 146 -16.47 7.53 1.93
C ARG A 146 -16.45 7.59 0.40
N ILE A 147 -16.37 6.44 -0.25
CA ILE A 147 -16.47 6.34 -1.70
C ILE A 147 -17.90 6.70 -2.11
N LEU A 148 -18.03 7.55 -3.12
CA LEU A 148 -19.33 7.96 -3.68
C LEU A 148 -19.87 6.82 -4.56
N TRP A 149 -20.45 5.80 -3.94
CA TRP A 149 -20.98 4.63 -4.65
C TRP A 149 -22.15 4.96 -5.59
N ASP A 150 -22.89 6.02 -5.28
CA ASP A 150 -24.02 6.46 -6.08
C ASP A 150 -23.59 7.14 -7.40
N ASP A 151 -22.36 7.67 -7.47
CA ASP A 151 -21.79 8.18 -8.71
C ASP A 151 -20.97 7.08 -9.42
N ILE A 152 -21.53 6.54 -10.52
CA ILE A 152 -20.89 5.50 -11.32
C ILE A 152 -19.46 5.90 -11.74
N SER A 153 -19.23 7.20 -11.96
CA SER A 153 -17.91 7.69 -12.37
C SER A 153 -16.84 7.61 -11.28
N GLU A 154 -17.23 7.46 -10.03
CA GLU A 154 -16.34 7.25 -8.87
C GLU A 154 -16.42 5.80 -8.36
N GLY A 155 -17.63 5.25 -8.24
CA GLY A 155 -17.88 3.92 -7.68
C GLY A 155 -17.32 2.80 -8.53
N LEU A 156 -17.49 2.84 -9.85
CA LEU A 156 -17.03 1.78 -10.74
C LEU A 156 -15.49 1.63 -10.74
N PRO A 157 -14.68 2.67 -10.87
CA PRO A 157 -13.23 2.55 -10.75
C PRO A 157 -12.79 2.06 -9.37
N ALA A 158 -13.42 2.52 -8.29
CA ALA A 158 -13.14 2.08 -6.93
C ALA A 158 -13.44 0.59 -6.77
N PHE A 159 -14.58 0.11 -7.27
CA PHE A 159 -14.93 -1.31 -7.27
C PHE A 159 -13.90 -2.15 -8.03
N LEU A 160 -13.53 -1.74 -9.25
CA LEU A 160 -12.53 -2.43 -10.04
C LEU A 160 -11.18 -2.49 -9.31
N THR A 161 -10.76 -1.39 -8.66
CA THR A 161 -9.53 -1.37 -7.85
C THR A 161 -9.57 -2.44 -6.78
N ILE A 162 -10.63 -2.51 -5.98
CA ILE A 162 -10.78 -3.47 -4.87
C ILE A 162 -10.76 -4.92 -5.41
N VAL A 163 -11.54 -5.18 -6.46
CA VAL A 163 -11.66 -6.52 -7.05
C VAL A 163 -10.32 -6.97 -7.63
N PHE A 164 -9.65 -6.13 -8.40
CA PHE A 164 -8.38 -6.51 -9.02
C PHE A 164 -7.21 -6.55 -8.04
N MET A 165 -7.24 -5.82 -6.91
CA MET A 165 -6.29 -6.05 -5.82
C MET A 165 -6.43 -7.44 -5.21
N ALA A 166 -7.67 -7.88 -4.98
CA ALA A 166 -7.93 -9.18 -4.36
C ALA A 166 -7.64 -10.35 -5.31
N PHE A 167 -8.09 -10.29 -6.56
CA PHE A 167 -7.95 -11.37 -7.53
C PHE A 167 -6.65 -11.35 -8.33
N GLY A 168 -6.02 -10.18 -8.50
CA GLY A 168 -4.74 -10.03 -9.20
C GLY A 168 -3.52 -10.35 -8.34
N TYR A 169 -3.71 -10.72 -7.07
CA TYR A 169 -2.65 -11.00 -6.10
C TYR A 169 -1.60 -9.88 -6.00
N GLY A 170 -1.98 -8.65 -6.31
CA GLY A 170 -1.03 -7.53 -6.28
C GLY A 170 -1.69 -6.16 -6.15
N ILE A 171 -1.16 -5.36 -5.22
CA ILE A 171 -1.60 -3.98 -5.00
C ILE A 171 -1.43 -3.15 -6.30
N THR A 172 -0.31 -3.35 -7.00
CA THR A 172 0.01 -2.61 -8.23
C THR A 172 -0.99 -2.89 -9.35
N GLU A 173 -1.46 -4.15 -9.49
CA GLU A 173 -2.43 -4.53 -10.52
C GLU A 173 -3.79 -3.85 -10.26
N GLY A 174 -4.25 -3.87 -9.01
CA GLY A 174 -5.48 -3.19 -8.63
C GLY A 174 -5.41 -1.67 -8.84
N ILE A 175 -4.35 -1.02 -8.39
CA ILE A 175 -4.15 0.42 -8.56
C ILE A 175 -4.07 0.79 -10.05
N SER A 176 -3.32 0.04 -10.86
CA SER A 176 -3.17 0.34 -12.29
C SER A 176 -4.50 0.25 -13.02
N ILE A 177 -5.28 -0.81 -12.80
CA ILE A 177 -6.60 -0.97 -13.40
C ILE A 177 -7.55 0.10 -12.88
N GLY A 178 -7.49 0.41 -11.58
CA GLY A 178 -8.27 1.48 -10.98
C GLY A 178 -8.00 2.85 -11.60
N CYS A 179 -6.74 3.24 -11.72
CA CYS A 179 -6.35 4.53 -12.32
C CYS A 179 -6.74 4.62 -13.80
N VAL A 180 -6.50 3.55 -14.57
CA VAL A 180 -6.86 3.53 -15.99
C VAL A 180 -8.39 3.58 -16.17
N SER A 181 -9.14 2.77 -15.40
CA SER A 181 -10.60 2.76 -15.46
C SER A 181 -11.19 4.10 -15.02
N TYR A 182 -10.60 4.76 -14.00
CA TYR A 182 -11.04 6.08 -13.54
C TYR A 182 -10.96 7.12 -14.67
N VAL A 183 -9.83 7.18 -15.37
CA VAL A 183 -9.66 8.10 -16.50
C VAL A 183 -10.64 7.78 -17.62
N ILE A 184 -10.80 6.51 -17.99
CA ILE A 184 -11.71 6.09 -19.06
C ILE A 184 -13.16 6.45 -18.71
N VAL A 185 -13.62 6.10 -17.52
CA VAL A 185 -14.99 6.33 -17.07
C VAL A 185 -15.29 7.82 -16.99
N LYS A 186 -14.38 8.64 -16.43
CA LYS A 186 -14.53 10.10 -16.38
C LYS A 186 -14.60 10.72 -17.78
N CYS A 187 -13.82 10.21 -18.74
CA CYS A 187 -13.90 10.66 -20.13
C CYS A 187 -15.25 10.31 -20.76
N ILE A 188 -15.77 9.09 -20.56
CA ILE A 188 -17.07 8.65 -21.08
C ILE A 188 -18.21 9.53 -20.54
N PHE A 189 -18.19 9.81 -19.23
CA PHE A 189 -19.20 10.66 -18.59
C PHE A 189 -18.98 12.17 -18.81
N ARG A 190 -18.03 12.56 -19.67
CA ARG A 190 -17.68 13.96 -19.97
C ARG A 190 -17.24 14.78 -18.74
N LYS A 191 -16.85 14.13 -17.66
CA LYS A 191 -16.30 14.72 -16.43
C LYS A 191 -14.77 14.87 -16.48
N TYR A 192 -14.19 15.01 -17.67
CA TYR A 192 -12.73 15.06 -17.89
C TYR A 192 -12.04 16.25 -17.18
N ARG A 193 -12.78 17.33 -16.86
CA ARG A 193 -12.26 18.48 -16.12
C ARG A 193 -12.05 18.21 -14.64
N ASP A 194 -12.71 17.20 -14.09
CA ASP A 194 -12.56 16.82 -12.69
C ASP A 194 -11.32 15.95 -12.46
N VAL A 195 -10.71 15.46 -13.54
CA VAL A 195 -9.51 14.60 -13.49
C VAL A 195 -8.26 15.48 -13.48
N ASN A 196 -7.43 15.32 -12.46
CA ASN A 196 -6.15 16.01 -12.38
C ASN A 196 -5.22 15.55 -13.52
N VAL A 197 -4.45 16.50 -14.10
CA VAL A 197 -3.47 16.21 -15.17
C VAL A 197 -2.50 15.09 -14.76
N TRP A 198 -2.10 15.03 -13.50
CA TRP A 198 -1.25 13.98 -12.98
C TRP A 198 -1.87 12.58 -13.08
N MET A 199 -3.18 12.47 -12.95
CA MET A 199 -3.88 11.18 -13.09
C MET A 199 -3.83 10.66 -14.53
N TYR A 200 -3.92 11.54 -15.53
CA TYR A 200 -3.73 11.17 -16.94
C TYR A 200 -2.31 10.63 -17.19
N LEU A 201 -1.31 11.29 -16.60
CA LEU A 201 0.09 10.88 -16.74
C LEU A 201 0.32 9.51 -16.10
N VAL A 202 -0.23 9.28 -14.92
CA VAL A 202 -0.14 7.99 -14.20
C VAL A 202 -0.85 6.89 -14.98
N ALA A 203 -2.07 7.13 -15.45
CA ALA A 203 -2.81 6.15 -16.25
C ALA A 203 -2.07 5.80 -17.54
N PHE A 204 -1.51 6.81 -18.23
CA PHE A 204 -0.68 6.59 -19.41
C PHE A 204 0.56 5.73 -19.11
N ALA A 205 1.24 6.03 -18.00
CA ALA A 205 2.41 5.26 -17.58
C ALA A 205 2.09 3.79 -17.30
N PHE A 206 0.93 3.51 -16.67
CA PHE A 206 0.48 2.14 -16.46
C PHE A 206 0.10 1.43 -17.77
N ILE A 207 -0.52 2.13 -18.71
CA ILE A 207 -0.82 1.57 -20.05
C ILE A 207 0.50 1.21 -20.77
N VAL A 208 1.49 2.10 -20.76
CA VAL A 208 2.81 1.83 -21.33
C VAL A 208 3.46 0.62 -20.67
N ARG A 209 3.39 0.53 -19.33
CA ARG A 209 3.86 -0.65 -18.60
C ARG A 209 3.25 -1.94 -19.13
N TYR A 210 1.91 -2.00 -19.28
CA TYR A 210 1.23 -3.20 -19.77
C TYR A 210 1.58 -3.58 -21.21
N ILE A 211 1.88 -2.59 -22.06
CA ILE A 211 2.23 -2.85 -23.47
C ILE A 211 3.69 -3.32 -23.61
N PHE A 212 4.61 -2.70 -22.87
CA PHE A 212 6.04 -2.92 -23.05
C PHE A 212 6.68 -3.91 -22.09
N PHE A 213 6.05 -4.15 -20.92
CA PHE A 213 6.62 -4.94 -19.83
C PHE A 213 5.67 -6.06 -19.36
N LYS A 214 5.21 -6.83 -20.32
CA LYS A 214 4.39 -8.03 -20.09
C LYS A 214 5.21 -9.14 -19.45
#